data_d19af872f9cd0c723891240c32ce6c14
#
_entry.id   d19af872f9cd0c723891240c32ce6c14
#
_cell.length_a   1.000
_cell.length_b   1.000
_cell.length_c   1.000
_cell.angle_alpha   90.00
_cell.angle_beta   90.00
_cell.angle_gamma   90.00
#
_symmetry.space_group_name_H-M   'P 1'
#
loop_
_entity.id
_entity.type
_entity.pdbx_description
1 polymer ?
#
loop_
_entity_poly.entity_id
_entity_poly.type
_entity_poly.pdbx_seq_one_letter_code
_entity_poly.pdbx_strand_id
1 'polypeptide(L)'
;MSTIFDYLDHVTYDSIYDRPFKELDVLALTELTYLPFDRIVPQGDTTNIEVRLSDATELVDRTTDFIVTDQHLQLVDSLATSKRFMNIKLLNYVDEYDPDVQKQFAAMTYRLTMDVYLVVLRGTDDTLIGWKEDFHMTYMDHIPAQRRAASYLQHVMKEFPKGRFMVAGHSKGGNLAAYACSYLPDQLFKQVDAIYCYDAPGLNKSIIKTEGYQRIAHL
;
A
#
# COMPACT_ATOMS: atom_id res chain seq x y z
N MET A 1 -5.54 -22.53 14.79
CA MET A 1 -4.57 -21.46 14.53
C MET A 1 -5.34 -20.16 14.44
N SER A 2 -4.88 -19.11 15.10
CA SER A 2 -5.48 -17.78 14.95
C SER A 2 -5.15 -17.21 13.57
N THR A 3 -6.12 -16.59 12.94
CA THR A 3 -6.03 -15.97 11.61
C THR A 3 -6.17 -14.46 11.70
N ILE A 4 -5.98 -13.75 10.59
CA ILE A 4 -6.27 -12.32 10.51
C ILE A 4 -7.74 -12.02 10.82
N PHE A 5 -8.65 -12.92 10.49
CA PHE A 5 -10.09 -12.77 10.76
C PHE A 5 -10.40 -12.79 12.24
N ASP A 6 -9.77 -13.67 13.04
CA ASP A 6 -9.90 -13.67 14.50
C ASP A 6 -9.48 -12.32 15.11
N TYR A 7 -8.43 -11.71 14.54
CA TYR A 7 -8.00 -10.37 14.94
C TYR A 7 -9.04 -9.30 14.56
N LEU A 8 -9.54 -9.31 13.33
CA LEU A 8 -10.52 -8.34 12.83
C LEU A 8 -11.82 -8.40 13.63
N ASP A 9 -12.28 -9.60 13.97
CA ASP A 9 -13.46 -9.80 14.84
C ASP A 9 -13.24 -9.18 16.21
N HIS A 10 -12.03 -9.39 16.78
CA HIS A 10 -11.68 -8.85 18.10
C HIS A 10 -11.65 -7.32 18.14
N VAL A 11 -11.18 -6.66 17.06
CA VAL A 11 -11.02 -5.19 17.01
C VAL A 11 -12.16 -4.46 16.32
N THR A 12 -13.20 -5.17 15.88
CA THR A 12 -14.25 -4.62 14.99
C THR A 12 -14.97 -3.39 15.58
N TYR A 13 -15.04 -3.28 16.91
CA TYR A 13 -15.67 -2.16 17.62
C TYR A 13 -14.69 -1.14 18.18
N ASP A 14 -13.38 -1.38 18.07
CA ASP A 14 -12.36 -0.50 18.61
C ASP A 14 -12.24 0.77 17.76
N SER A 15 -12.33 1.93 18.40
CA SER A 15 -12.04 3.20 17.72
C SER A 15 -10.55 3.33 17.43
N ILE A 16 -10.21 3.83 16.24
CA ILE A 16 -8.82 4.15 15.90
C ILE A 16 -8.23 5.28 16.77
N TYR A 17 -9.07 6.09 17.38
CA TYR A 17 -8.66 7.16 18.30
C TYR A 17 -8.31 6.64 19.69
N ASP A 18 -9.01 5.60 20.16
CA ASP A 18 -8.76 4.97 21.46
C ASP A 18 -7.64 3.91 21.36
N ARG A 19 -7.56 3.25 20.22
CA ARG A 19 -6.56 2.22 19.92
C ARG A 19 -5.95 2.48 18.55
N PRO A 20 -4.77 3.14 18.49
CA PRO A 20 -4.08 3.42 17.23
C PRO A 20 -3.86 2.18 16.38
N PHE A 21 -3.72 2.38 15.08
CA PHE A 21 -3.45 1.31 14.12
C PHE A 21 -2.16 0.57 14.50
N LYS A 22 -2.20 -0.75 14.29
CA LYS A 22 -1.08 -1.66 14.51
C LYS A 22 -0.79 -2.46 13.25
N GLU A 23 0.26 -3.24 13.29
CA GLU A 23 0.75 -4.04 12.17
C GLU A 23 -0.35 -4.86 11.46
N LEU A 24 -1.22 -5.55 12.20
CA LEU A 24 -2.30 -6.35 11.61
C LEU A 24 -3.41 -5.51 10.96
N ASP A 25 -3.66 -4.30 11.45
CA ASP A 25 -4.57 -3.36 10.77
C ASP A 25 -3.99 -2.94 9.42
N VAL A 26 -2.69 -2.63 9.41
CA VAL A 26 -1.97 -2.23 8.20
C VAL A 26 -1.92 -3.41 7.21
N LEU A 27 -1.66 -4.63 7.68
CA LEU A 27 -1.70 -5.83 6.85
C LEU A 27 -3.07 -6.01 6.19
N ALA A 28 -4.17 -5.86 6.94
CA ALA A 28 -5.52 -5.99 6.39
C ALA A 28 -5.79 -4.99 5.26
N LEU A 29 -5.36 -3.73 5.40
CA LEU A 29 -5.48 -2.72 4.34
C LEU A 29 -4.50 -2.97 3.18
N THR A 30 -3.35 -3.57 3.45
CA THR A 30 -2.39 -3.96 2.42
C THR A 30 -2.98 -5.05 1.53
N GLU A 31 -3.59 -6.07 2.11
CA GLU A 31 -4.27 -7.15 1.37
C GLU A 31 -5.52 -6.63 0.62
N LEU A 32 -6.26 -5.70 1.21
CA LEU A 32 -7.40 -5.07 0.53
C LEU A 32 -6.99 -4.39 -0.80
N THR A 33 -5.76 -3.90 -0.91
CA THR A 33 -5.26 -3.21 -2.12
C THR A 33 -5.11 -4.14 -3.33
N TYR A 34 -5.19 -5.45 -3.16
CA TYR A 34 -5.20 -6.41 -4.29
C TYR A 34 -6.52 -6.46 -5.06
N LEU A 35 -7.60 -5.93 -4.48
CA LEU A 35 -8.89 -5.88 -5.18
C LEU A 35 -8.92 -4.76 -6.23
N PRO A 36 -9.71 -4.93 -7.29
CA PRO A 36 -9.84 -3.95 -8.35
C PRO A 36 -10.71 -2.77 -7.91
N PHE A 37 -10.09 -1.65 -7.63
CA PHE A 37 -10.79 -0.39 -7.31
C PHE A 37 -10.93 0.55 -8.52
N ASP A 38 -10.67 0.02 -9.74
CA ASP A 38 -10.88 0.75 -10.98
C ASP A 38 -12.30 1.29 -11.07
N ARG A 39 -12.44 2.55 -11.49
CA ARG A 39 -13.72 3.25 -11.61
C ARG A 39 -14.48 3.47 -10.28
N ILE A 40 -13.98 2.95 -9.16
CA ILE A 40 -14.54 3.13 -7.82
C ILE A 40 -13.82 4.27 -7.14
N VAL A 41 -12.49 4.18 -7.08
CA VAL A 41 -11.62 5.24 -6.58
C VAL A 41 -10.97 5.93 -7.77
N PRO A 42 -11.09 7.26 -7.90
CA PRO A 42 -10.48 7.99 -9.01
C PRO A 42 -8.99 7.76 -9.12
N GLN A 43 -8.52 7.49 -10.34
CA GLN A 43 -7.11 7.23 -10.61
C GLN A 43 -6.29 8.53 -10.64
N GLY A 44 -5.12 8.49 -10.03
CA GLY A 44 -4.12 9.56 -10.03
C GLY A 44 -3.39 9.70 -8.71
N ASP A 45 -2.24 10.34 -8.75
CA ASP A 45 -1.40 10.55 -7.57
C ASP A 45 -1.95 11.62 -6.61
N THR A 46 -2.82 12.50 -7.10
CA THR A 46 -3.34 13.67 -6.38
C THR A 46 -4.77 13.99 -6.87
N THR A 47 -5.73 13.17 -6.50
CA THR A 47 -7.10 13.31 -7.02
C THR A 47 -7.99 14.20 -6.17
N ASN A 48 -7.65 14.46 -4.91
CA ASN A 48 -8.49 15.20 -3.93
C ASN A 48 -9.90 14.63 -3.75
N ILE A 49 -10.18 13.44 -4.29
CA ILE A 49 -11.46 12.75 -4.16
C ILE A 49 -11.27 11.56 -3.25
N GLU A 50 -12.08 11.52 -2.20
CA GLU A 50 -12.06 10.49 -1.19
C GLU A 50 -13.33 9.64 -1.27
N VAL A 51 -13.15 8.32 -1.31
CA VAL A 51 -14.25 7.36 -1.26
C VAL A 51 -14.19 6.63 0.08
N ARG A 52 -15.32 6.54 0.78
CA ARG A 52 -15.37 5.82 2.05
C ARG A 52 -15.21 4.31 1.80
N LEU A 53 -14.47 3.62 2.67
CA LEU A 53 -14.17 2.20 2.51
C LEU A 53 -15.43 1.35 2.38
N SER A 54 -16.42 1.54 3.26
CA SER A 54 -17.70 0.81 3.16
C SER A 54 -18.39 1.00 1.80
N ASP A 55 -18.37 2.24 1.26
CA ASP A 55 -19.03 2.53 -0.02
C ASP A 55 -18.24 1.94 -1.21
N ALA A 56 -16.91 2.01 -1.14
CA ALA A 56 -16.04 1.43 -2.15
C ALA A 56 -16.20 -0.10 -2.23
N THR A 57 -16.27 -0.76 -1.08
CA THR A 57 -16.35 -2.23 -1.01
C THR A 57 -17.70 -2.80 -1.48
N GLU A 58 -18.78 -2.00 -1.45
CA GLU A 58 -20.06 -2.38 -2.06
C GLU A 58 -19.99 -2.50 -3.60
N LEU A 59 -19.05 -1.78 -4.22
CA LEU A 59 -18.92 -1.69 -5.67
C LEU A 59 -17.81 -2.58 -6.25
N VAL A 60 -16.99 -3.19 -5.41
CA VAL A 60 -15.88 -4.06 -5.84
C VAL A 60 -16.41 -5.27 -6.61
N ASP A 61 -15.77 -5.59 -7.72
CA ASP A 61 -16.00 -6.84 -8.43
C ASP A 61 -15.60 -8.03 -7.54
N ARG A 62 -16.55 -8.94 -7.34
CA ARG A 62 -16.40 -10.13 -6.49
C ARG A 62 -16.01 -11.39 -7.27
N THR A 63 -15.59 -11.24 -8.51
CA THR A 63 -15.07 -12.35 -9.29
C THR A 63 -13.73 -12.80 -8.70
N THR A 64 -13.63 -14.06 -8.34
CA THR A 64 -12.37 -14.64 -7.86
C THR A 64 -11.50 -15.10 -9.04
N ASP A 65 -10.20 -14.92 -8.88
CA ASP A 65 -9.17 -15.34 -9.81
C ASP A 65 -7.93 -15.85 -9.05
N PHE A 66 -6.77 -15.85 -9.68
CA PHE A 66 -5.52 -16.24 -9.03
C PHE A 66 -5.07 -15.24 -7.95
N ILE A 67 -5.38 -13.96 -8.11
CA ILE A 67 -5.03 -12.89 -7.16
C ILE A 67 -6.14 -12.66 -6.14
N VAL A 68 -7.37 -12.47 -6.63
CA VAL A 68 -8.55 -12.22 -5.77
C VAL A 68 -9.16 -13.54 -5.36
N THR A 69 -8.92 -13.95 -4.13
CA THR A 69 -9.41 -15.21 -3.55
C THR A 69 -10.66 -15.02 -2.70
N ASP A 70 -11.32 -16.11 -2.32
CA ASP A 70 -12.44 -16.08 -1.36
C ASP A 70 -12.05 -15.41 -0.02
N GLN A 71 -10.79 -15.54 0.38
CA GLN A 71 -10.27 -14.89 1.59
C GLN A 71 -10.23 -13.37 1.44
N HIS A 72 -9.90 -12.84 0.25
CA HIS A 72 -9.98 -11.40 -0.01
C HIS A 72 -11.43 -10.91 0.04
N LEU A 73 -12.40 -11.68 -0.46
CA LEU A 73 -13.82 -11.32 -0.36
C LEU A 73 -14.31 -11.33 1.09
N GLN A 74 -13.89 -12.32 1.88
CA GLN A 74 -14.17 -12.34 3.32
C GLN A 74 -13.54 -11.13 4.03
N LEU A 75 -12.33 -10.73 3.64
CA LEU A 75 -11.66 -9.55 4.18
C LEU A 75 -12.46 -8.28 3.87
N VAL A 76 -12.93 -8.11 2.63
CA VAL A 76 -13.82 -7.01 2.24
C VAL A 76 -15.02 -6.90 3.18
N ASP A 77 -15.73 -8.01 3.39
CA ASP A 77 -16.94 -8.03 4.22
C ASP A 77 -16.62 -7.67 5.68
N SER A 78 -15.51 -8.18 6.21
CA SER A 78 -15.06 -7.89 7.57
C SER A 78 -14.70 -6.41 7.75
N LEU A 79 -13.99 -5.81 6.79
CA LEU A 79 -13.58 -4.40 6.85
C LEU A 79 -14.75 -3.44 6.60
N ALA A 80 -15.65 -3.76 5.66
CA ALA A 80 -16.80 -2.94 5.31
C ALA A 80 -17.77 -2.73 6.48
N THR A 81 -17.92 -3.74 7.34
CA THR A 81 -18.86 -3.73 8.47
C THR A 81 -18.22 -3.34 9.80
N SER A 82 -16.89 -3.33 9.86
CA SER A 82 -16.15 -2.98 11.07
C SER A 82 -16.19 -1.48 11.36
N LYS A 83 -16.58 -1.08 12.56
CA LYS A 83 -16.54 0.32 13.03
C LYS A 83 -15.13 0.90 12.97
N ARG A 84 -14.12 0.02 13.08
CA ARG A 84 -12.71 0.41 13.02
C ARG A 84 -12.29 0.85 11.62
N PHE A 85 -12.80 0.22 10.57
CA PHE A 85 -12.32 0.40 9.19
C PHE A 85 -13.32 1.09 8.27
N MET A 86 -14.62 0.91 8.45
CA MET A 86 -15.67 1.32 7.51
C MET A 86 -15.62 2.79 7.08
N ASN A 87 -15.12 3.67 7.93
CA ASN A 87 -15.07 5.13 7.69
C ASN A 87 -13.72 5.61 7.13
N ILE A 88 -12.73 4.74 6.95
CA ILE A 88 -11.47 5.06 6.30
C ILE A 88 -11.76 5.58 4.88
N LYS A 89 -10.96 6.53 4.42
CA LYS A 89 -11.08 7.07 3.08
C LYS A 89 -10.00 6.51 2.16
N LEU A 90 -10.42 6.08 0.98
CA LEU A 90 -9.57 5.62 -0.11
C LEU A 90 -9.40 6.77 -1.09
N LEU A 91 -8.18 7.02 -1.51
CA LEU A 91 -7.83 8.10 -2.44
C LEU A 91 -6.55 7.76 -3.21
N ASN A 92 -6.28 8.52 -4.25
CA ASN A 92 -5.05 8.45 -5.04
C ASN A 92 -4.73 7.02 -5.53
N TYR A 93 -5.77 6.31 -5.99
CA TYR A 93 -5.60 4.98 -6.56
C TYR A 93 -4.84 5.04 -7.88
N VAL A 94 -3.91 4.12 -8.07
CA VAL A 94 -3.16 3.95 -9.32
C VAL A 94 -3.06 2.47 -9.62
N ASP A 95 -3.34 2.09 -10.87
CA ASP A 95 -3.06 0.77 -11.42
C ASP A 95 -2.53 0.92 -12.84
N GLU A 96 -1.23 0.74 -13.02
CA GLU A 96 -0.49 0.97 -14.24
C GLU A 96 0.14 -0.31 -14.76
N TYR A 97 -0.15 -0.62 -16.02
CA TYR A 97 0.47 -1.70 -16.76
C TYR A 97 1.07 -1.16 -18.06
N ASP A 98 2.38 -1.22 -18.18
CA ASP A 98 3.12 -0.70 -19.32
C ASP A 98 4.08 -1.77 -19.85
N PRO A 99 3.71 -2.48 -20.95
CA PRO A 99 4.52 -3.53 -21.53
C PRO A 99 5.81 -3.03 -22.21
N ASP A 100 5.82 -1.78 -22.69
CA ASP A 100 6.95 -1.25 -23.45
C ASP A 100 8.17 -1.03 -22.54
N VAL A 101 7.93 -0.55 -21.32
CA VAL A 101 8.95 -0.38 -20.29
C VAL A 101 8.96 -1.47 -19.23
N GLN A 102 8.16 -2.52 -19.44
CA GLN A 102 8.02 -3.67 -18.53
C GLN A 102 7.73 -3.25 -17.09
N LYS A 103 6.70 -2.40 -16.91
CA LYS A 103 6.29 -1.87 -15.62
C LYS A 103 4.89 -2.38 -15.24
N GLN A 104 4.77 -2.91 -14.04
CA GLN A 104 3.50 -3.14 -13.36
C GLN A 104 3.56 -2.44 -12.01
N PHE A 105 2.70 -1.46 -11.80
CA PHE A 105 2.66 -0.66 -10.58
C PHE A 105 1.23 -0.37 -10.15
N ALA A 106 0.90 -0.67 -8.91
CA ALA A 106 -0.36 -0.25 -8.32
C ALA A 106 -0.16 0.25 -6.89
N ALA A 107 -0.96 1.23 -6.51
CA ALA A 107 -0.90 1.86 -5.20
C ALA A 107 -2.25 2.42 -4.77
N MET A 108 -2.45 2.52 -3.46
CA MET A 108 -3.61 3.14 -2.83
C MET A 108 -3.16 3.96 -1.62
N THR A 109 -3.74 5.12 -1.44
CA THR A 109 -3.60 5.87 -0.20
C THR A 109 -4.88 5.74 0.63
N TYR A 110 -4.74 5.44 1.91
CA TYR A 110 -5.81 5.42 2.90
C TYR A 110 -5.65 6.59 3.86
N ARG A 111 -6.68 7.42 4.01
CA ARG A 111 -6.73 8.40 5.09
C ARG A 111 -7.41 7.77 6.30
N LEU A 112 -6.63 7.51 7.33
CA LEU A 112 -7.05 6.84 8.56
C LEU A 112 -7.72 7.80 9.55
N THR A 113 -7.14 9.00 9.69
CA THR A 113 -7.67 10.10 10.49
C THR A 113 -7.51 11.42 9.71
N MET A 114 -7.74 12.56 10.34
CA MET A 114 -7.60 13.87 9.69
C MET A 114 -6.21 14.09 9.07
N ASP A 115 -5.15 13.60 9.71
CA ASP A 115 -3.73 13.86 9.38
C ASP A 115 -2.87 12.60 9.35
N VAL A 116 -3.45 11.41 9.47
CA VAL A 116 -2.72 10.14 9.39
C VAL A 116 -3.12 9.37 8.15
N TYR A 117 -2.12 9.03 7.36
CA TYR A 117 -2.26 8.36 6.08
C TYR A 117 -1.47 7.05 6.06
N LEU A 118 -2.02 6.07 5.37
CA LEU A 118 -1.31 4.84 5.00
C LEU A 118 -1.20 4.80 3.49
N VAL A 119 0.02 4.76 2.98
CA VAL A 119 0.32 4.54 1.56
C VAL A 119 0.65 3.08 1.37
N VAL A 120 -0.15 2.38 0.57
CA VAL A 120 0.07 0.97 0.24
C VAL A 120 0.54 0.83 -1.20
N LEU A 121 1.66 0.13 -1.37
CA LEU A 121 2.20 -0.24 -2.67
C LEU A 121 1.90 -1.73 -2.88
N ARG A 122 1.13 -2.04 -3.95
CA ARG A 122 0.70 -3.40 -4.24
C ARG A 122 1.87 -4.26 -4.74
N GLY A 123 1.87 -5.51 -4.38
CA GLY A 123 2.80 -6.52 -4.89
C GLY A 123 2.55 -6.88 -6.35
N THR A 124 3.20 -7.95 -6.79
CA THR A 124 3.08 -8.47 -8.15
C THR A 124 1.66 -9.00 -8.40
N ASP A 125 1.12 -8.68 -9.57
CA ASP A 125 -0.08 -9.32 -10.10
C ASP A 125 0.28 -10.58 -10.89
N ASP A 126 -0.73 -11.26 -11.45
CA ASP A 126 -0.54 -12.50 -12.26
C ASP A 126 -0.12 -12.21 -13.71
N THR A 127 0.47 -11.06 -13.99
CA THR A 127 0.94 -10.73 -15.34
C THR A 127 2.38 -11.19 -15.57
N LEU A 128 2.68 -11.54 -16.84
CA LEU A 128 4.06 -11.88 -17.25
C LEU A 128 5.03 -10.72 -17.01
N ILE A 129 4.56 -9.48 -17.05
CA ILE A 129 5.38 -8.29 -16.82
C ILE A 129 5.68 -8.16 -15.34
N GLY A 130 4.70 -8.37 -14.44
CA GLY A 130 4.93 -8.42 -13.01
C GLY A 130 6.01 -9.44 -12.64
N TRP A 131 5.91 -10.67 -13.16
CA TRP A 131 6.91 -11.74 -12.96
C TRP A 131 8.28 -11.38 -13.52
N LYS A 132 8.36 -10.74 -14.70
CA LYS A 132 9.63 -10.25 -15.25
C LYS A 132 10.25 -9.15 -14.39
N GLU A 133 9.47 -8.22 -13.88
CA GLU A 133 9.94 -7.17 -12.98
C GLU A 133 10.52 -7.77 -11.69
N ASP A 134 9.88 -8.79 -11.12
CA ASP A 134 10.40 -9.50 -9.95
C ASP A 134 11.76 -10.14 -10.24
N PHE A 135 11.90 -10.75 -11.42
CA PHE A 135 13.19 -11.30 -11.83
C PHE A 135 14.25 -10.19 -12.02
N HIS A 136 13.88 -9.05 -12.59
CA HIS A 136 14.78 -7.90 -12.76
C HIS A 136 15.31 -7.36 -11.44
N MET A 137 14.54 -7.41 -10.35
CA MET A 137 14.99 -7.01 -9.00
C MET A 137 16.22 -7.79 -8.52
N THR A 138 16.47 -8.99 -9.06
CA THR A 138 17.62 -9.82 -8.65
C THR A 138 18.95 -9.30 -9.15
N TYR A 139 19.00 -8.56 -10.27
CA TYR A 139 20.24 -8.12 -10.90
C TYR A 139 20.28 -6.65 -11.32
N MET A 140 19.13 -5.97 -11.48
CA MET A 140 19.09 -4.54 -11.80
C MET A 140 19.24 -3.69 -10.54
N ASP A 141 19.96 -2.58 -10.66
CA ASP A 141 20.05 -1.61 -9.55
C ASP A 141 18.69 -0.99 -9.21
N HIS A 142 17.89 -0.69 -10.24
CA HIS A 142 16.56 -0.11 -10.12
C HIS A 142 15.62 -0.67 -11.17
N ILE A 143 14.37 -0.94 -10.77
CA ILE A 143 13.30 -1.30 -11.71
C ILE A 143 12.33 -0.13 -11.92
N PRO A 144 11.58 -0.09 -13.05
CA PRO A 144 10.64 0.99 -13.33
C PRO A 144 9.62 1.23 -12.21
N ALA A 145 9.04 0.15 -11.64
CA ALA A 145 8.07 0.25 -10.54
C ALA A 145 8.67 0.91 -9.28
N GLN A 146 9.93 0.67 -8.95
CA GLN A 146 10.60 1.31 -7.81
C GLN A 146 10.67 2.84 -7.99
N ARG A 147 11.06 3.30 -9.17
CA ARG A 147 11.10 4.75 -9.47
C ARG A 147 9.70 5.37 -9.44
N ARG A 148 8.71 4.63 -9.96
CA ARG A 148 7.31 5.05 -9.93
C ARG A 148 6.78 5.14 -8.49
N ALA A 149 7.11 4.18 -7.64
CA ALA A 149 6.76 4.17 -6.22
C ALA A 149 7.33 5.40 -5.48
N ALA A 150 8.60 5.72 -5.72
CA ALA A 150 9.23 6.91 -5.13
C ALA A 150 8.54 8.20 -5.58
N SER A 151 8.19 8.32 -6.86
CA SER A 151 7.45 9.47 -7.40
C SER A 151 6.05 9.57 -6.80
N TYR A 152 5.32 8.47 -6.76
CA TYR A 152 3.97 8.41 -6.19
C TYR A 152 3.96 8.86 -4.72
N LEU A 153 4.83 8.26 -3.89
CA LEU A 153 4.92 8.61 -2.47
C LEU A 153 5.23 10.10 -2.26
N GLN A 154 6.18 10.64 -3.05
CA GLN A 154 6.52 12.07 -2.96
C GLN A 154 5.36 12.98 -3.38
N HIS A 155 4.57 12.62 -4.38
CA HIS A 155 3.40 13.39 -4.81
C HIS A 155 2.34 13.40 -3.72
N VAL A 156 1.97 12.23 -3.20
CA VAL A 156 0.99 12.11 -2.10
C VAL A 156 1.42 12.91 -0.87
N MET A 157 2.68 12.80 -0.46
CA MET A 157 3.17 13.53 0.72
C MET A 157 3.19 15.05 0.53
N LYS A 158 3.44 15.53 -0.69
CA LYS A 158 3.37 16.97 -1.01
C LYS A 158 1.94 17.50 -1.02
N GLU A 159 0.96 16.67 -1.39
CA GLU A 159 -0.46 17.01 -1.33
C GLU A 159 -0.93 17.21 0.12
N PHE A 160 -0.37 16.44 1.06
CA PHE A 160 -0.70 16.51 2.49
C PHE A 160 0.51 16.95 3.35
N PRO A 161 0.94 18.22 3.28
CA PRO A 161 2.20 18.68 3.88
C PRO A 161 2.21 18.64 5.42
N LYS A 162 1.07 18.48 6.07
CA LYS A 162 0.94 18.29 7.53
C LYS A 162 0.66 16.83 7.92
N GLY A 163 0.58 15.95 6.93
CA GLY A 163 0.27 14.54 7.14
C GLY A 163 1.39 13.77 7.83
N ARG A 164 1.00 12.74 8.57
CA ARG A 164 1.87 11.69 9.09
C ARG A 164 1.60 10.42 8.28
N PHE A 165 2.65 9.73 7.89
CA PHE A 165 2.54 8.64 6.92
C PHE A 165 3.09 7.33 7.47
N MET A 166 2.31 6.28 7.32
CA MET A 166 2.79 4.90 7.28
C MET A 166 2.88 4.47 5.82
N VAL A 167 3.90 3.69 5.48
CA VAL A 167 4.08 3.16 4.13
C VAL A 167 4.15 1.64 4.23
N ALA A 168 3.38 0.94 3.41
CA ALA A 168 3.29 -0.51 3.49
C ALA A 168 3.28 -1.17 2.11
N GLY A 169 3.60 -2.45 2.10
CA GLY A 169 3.43 -3.31 0.94
C GLY A 169 3.75 -4.76 1.25
N HIS A 170 3.14 -5.66 0.49
CA HIS A 170 3.38 -7.09 0.55
C HIS A 170 4.19 -7.54 -0.67
N SER A 171 5.08 -8.52 -0.51
CA SER A 171 5.92 -9.07 -1.58
C SER A 171 6.72 -7.95 -2.29
N LYS A 172 6.65 -7.84 -3.62
CA LYS A 172 7.24 -6.72 -4.39
C LYS A 172 6.84 -5.36 -3.81
N GLY A 173 5.60 -5.19 -3.37
CA GLY A 173 5.10 -3.94 -2.78
C GLY A 173 5.89 -3.50 -1.54
N GLY A 174 6.32 -4.43 -0.69
CA GLY A 174 7.18 -4.12 0.46
C GLY A 174 8.59 -3.68 0.05
N ASN A 175 9.16 -4.28 -1.01
CA ASN A 175 10.40 -3.81 -1.62
C ASN A 175 10.23 -2.38 -2.16
N LEU A 176 9.11 -2.09 -2.84
CA LEU A 176 8.78 -0.76 -3.34
C LEU A 176 8.64 0.26 -2.19
N ALA A 177 8.04 -0.13 -1.06
CA ALA A 177 7.88 0.72 0.13
C ALA A 177 9.24 1.12 0.72
N ALA A 178 10.12 0.14 0.97
CA ALA A 178 11.46 0.40 1.45
C ALA A 178 12.26 1.27 0.46
N TYR A 179 12.17 0.97 -0.85
CA TYR A 179 12.81 1.76 -1.89
C TYR A 179 12.29 3.20 -1.89
N ALA A 180 11.00 3.41 -1.96
CA ALA A 180 10.40 4.75 -2.04
C ALA A 180 10.80 5.61 -0.84
N CYS A 181 10.75 5.04 0.37
CA CYS A 181 11.17 5.74 1.59
C CYS A 181 12.66 6.07 1.63
N SER A 182 13.52 5.20 1.05
CA SER A 182 14.96 5.47 0.94
C SER A 182 15.29 6.68 0.06
N TYR A 183 14.43 7.00 -0.91
CA TYR A 183 14.61 8.10 -1.86
C TYR A 183 13.80 9.35 -1.51
N LEU A 184 13.19 9.41 -0.32
CA LEU A 184 12.51 10.63 0.13
C LEU A 184 13.52 11.73 0.46
N PRO A 185 13.23 12.99 0.08
CA PRO A 185 13.93 14.15 0.63
C PRO A 185 13.75 14.20 2.16
N ASP A 186 14.75 14.72 2.88
CA ASP A 186 14.75 14.77 4.35
C ASP A 186 13.52 15.45 4.95
N GLN A 187 13.00 16.47 4.29
CA GLN A 187 11.81 17.19 4.73
C GLN A 187 10.57 16.29 4.74
N LEU A 188 10.39 15.46 3.71
CA LEU A 188 9.28 14.52 3.62
C LEU A 188 9.51 13.32 4.52
N PHE A 189 10.74 12.82 4.61
CA PHE A 189 11.05 11.68 5.47
C PHE A 189 10.63 11.88 6.94
N LYS A 190 10.73 13.10 7.45
CA LYS A 190 10.29 13.45 8.81
C LYS A 190 8.79 13.22 9.07
N GLN A 191 8.00 13.06 8.02
CA GLN A 191 6.57 12.76 8.11
C GLN A 191 6.28 11.25 8.13
N VAL A 192 7.29 10.39 7.92
CA VAL A 192 7.14 8.93 7.94
C VAL A 192 7.23 8.44 9.37
N ASP A 193 6.19 7.73 9.82
CA ASP A 193 6.11 7.14 11.16
C ASP A 193 6.58 5.68 11.19
N ALA A 194 6.29 4.93 10.13
CA ALA A 194 6.64 3.51 10.04
C ALA A 194 6.65 3.02 8.58
N ILE A 195 7.40 1.95 8.35
CA ILE A 195 7.43 1.21 7.08
C ILE A 195 7.14 -0.25 7.37
N TYR A 196 6.12 -0.82 6.71
CA TYR A 196 5.72 -2.21 6.85
C TYR A 196 6.03 -2.99 5.56
N CYS A 197 6.99 -3.90 5.64
CA CYS A 197 7.40 -4.74 4.51
C CYS A 197 7.00 -6.19 4.80
N TYR A 198 5.81 -6.59 4.34
CA TYR A 198 5.30 -7.94 4.55
C TYR A 198 5.87 -8.90 3.50
N ASP A 199 6.58 -9.93 3.97
CA ASP A 199 7.19 -10.98 3.12
C ASP A 199 7.89 -10.43 1.87
N ALA A 200 8.65 -9.34 2.04
CA ALA A 200 9.23 -8.57 0.96
C ALA A 200 10.63 -9.07 0.59
N PRO A 201 10.98 -9.15 -0.71
CA PRO A 201 12.35 -9.36 -1.13
C PRO A 201 13.23 -8.17 -0.74
N GLY A 202 14.49 -8.44 -0.41
CA GLY A 202 15.47 -7.40 -0.09
C GLY A 202 15.76 -6.46 -1.26
N LEU A 203 16.35 -5.30 -0.94
CA LEU A 203 16.83 -4.34 -1.94
C LEU A 203 18.22 -4.72 -2.47
N ASN A 204 18.56 -4.22 -3.67
CA ASN A 204 19.88 -4.40 -4.24
C ASN A 204 20.97 -3.83 -3.32
N LYS A 205 22.16 -4.45 -3.32
CA LYS A 205 23.30 -4.04 -2.49
C LYS A 205 23.75 -2.61 -2.71
N SER A 206 23.54 -2.06 -3.93
CA SER A 206 23.85 -0.66 -4.25
C SER A 206 22.95 0.29 -3.46
N ILE A 207 21.66 -0.05 -3.30
CA ILE A 207 20.66 0.74 -2.57
C ILE A 207 20.90 0.63 -1.05
N ILE A 208 21.15 -0.57 -0.54
CA ILE A 208 21.39 -0.81 0.90
C ILE A 208 22.55 0.04 1.45
N LYS A 209 23.53 0.38 0.60
CA LYS A 209 24.68 1.21 0.97
C LYS A 209 24.41 2.71 0.94
N THR A 210 23.24 3.16 0.45
CA THR A 210 22.91 4.58 0.40
C THR A 210 22.57 5.14 1.78
N GLU A 211 22.84 6.42 2.00
CA GLU A 211 22.43 7.12 3.23
C GLU A 211 20.92 7.07 3.44
N GLY A 212 20.14 7.15 2.35
CA GLY A 212 18.69 7.05 2.40
C GLY A 212 18.20 5.71 2.96
N TYR A 213 18.80 4.58 2.54
CA TYR A 213 18.47 3.28 3.11
C TYR A 213 18.90 3.17 4.58
N GLN A 214 20.11 3.60 4.91
CA GLN A 214 20.58 3.57 6.30
C GLN A 214 19.67 4.39 7.23
N ARG A 215 19.10 5.47 6.73
CA ARG A 215 18.13 6.29 7.46
C ARG A 215 16.84 5.55 7.78
N ILE A 216 16.32 4.73 6.87
CA ILE A 216 15.07 3.97 7.09
C ILE A 216 15.28 2.71 7.94
N ALA A 217 16.49 2.21 8.08
CA ALA A 217 16.78 0.97 8.81
C ALA A 217 16.49 1.07 10.33
N HIS A 218 16.12 2.25 10.81
CA HIS A 218 15.81 2.54 12.21
C HIS A 218 14.31 2.82 12.46
N LEU A 219 13.44 2.67 11.43
CA LEU A 219 11.98 2.83 11.52
C LEU A 219 11.23 1.56 11.84
#